data_373b800d70fba3570f55a54301031820
#
_entry.id   373b800d70fba3570f55a54301031820
#
_cell.length_a   1.000
_cell.length_b   1.000
_cell.length_c   1.000
_cell.angle_alpha   90.00
_cell.angle_beta   90.00
_cell.angle_gamma   90.00
#
_symmetry.space_group_name_H-M   'P 1'
#
loop_
_entity.id
_entity.type
_entity.pdbx_description
1 polymer ?
#
loop_
_entity_poly.entity_id
_entity_poly.type
_entity_poly.pdbx_seq_one_letter_code
_entity_poly.pdbx_strand_id
1 'polypeptide(L)'
;MLKKTIILIISILLLTTALKAKENIMILKLKDGDVKIKLFPDVAPNHVKRITELADSGKYDGVVFHRVIDGFMAQTGDVQFGNSLSDNFNLSRAGMGGSDLPDLKEEFNDLPHERGTLSMARSSNPNSANSQFFICFGPTPHLDRQYTVFGKVLEGMEFVDTVSYTHLTLPTMELV
;
A
#
# COMPACT_ATOMS: atom_id res chain seq x y z
N MET A 1 12.40 -53.33 16.79
CA MET A 1 12.89 -52.29 15.83
C MET A 1 11.74 -51.62 15.06
N LEU A 2 10.77 -52.36 14.57
CA LEU A 2 9.66 -51.83 13.75
C LEU A 2 8.84 -50.70 14.43
N LYS A 3 8.51 -50.83 15.75
CA LYS A 3 7.74 -49.81 16.49
C LYS A 3 8.45 -48.46 16.63
N LYS A 4 9.78 -48.45 16.79
CA LYS A 4 10.57 -47.20 16.87
C LYS A 4 10.66 -46.46 15.54
N THR A 5 10.71 -47.21 14.42
CA THR A 5 10.75 -46.66 13.08
C THR A 5 9.40 -46.02 12.69
N ILE A 6 8.29 -46.62 13.08
CA ILE A 6 6.93 -46.07 12.84
C ILE A 6 6.73 -44.78 13.62
N ILE A 7 7.17 -44.66 14.87
CA ILE A 7 7.06 -43.45 15.68
C ILE A 7 7.89 -42.31 15.05
N LEU A 8 9.06 -42.60 14.51
CA LEU A 8 9.92 -41.61 13.85
C LEU A 8 9.28 -41.07 12.55
N ILE A 9 8.64 -41.93 11.75
CA ILE A 9 7.97 -41.57 10.51
C ILE A 9 6.73 -40.70 10.80
N ILE A 10 5.96 -41.02 11.83
CA ILE A 10 4.79 -40.21 12.24
C ILE A 10 5.24 -38.85 12.79
N SER A 11 6.35 -38.76 13.50
CA SER A 11 6.90 -37.48 14.00
C SER A 11 7.40 -36.58 12.88
N ILE A 12 7.93 -37.15 11.79
CA ILE A 12 8.34 -36.37 10.59
C ILE A 12 7.13 -35.91 9.78
N LEU A 13 6.05 -36.70 9.75
CA LEU A 13 4.83 -36.34 9.01
C LEU A 13 4.02 -35.22 9.69
N LEU A 14 4.17 -35.05 11.02
CA LEU A 14 3.52 -33.99 11.79
C LEU A 14 4.28 -32.63 11.72
N LEU A 15 5.50 -32.60 11.19
CA LEU A 15 6.30 -31.37 11.08
C LEU A 15 6.08 -30.62 9.76
N THR A 16 5.26 -31.14 8.85
CA THR A 16 4.82 -30.43 7.66
C THR A 16 3.49 -29.71 7.89
N THR A 17 3.33 -29.04 9.01
CA THR A 17 2.41 -27.91 9.06
C THR A 17 3.03 -26.84 8.19
N ALA A 18 2.63 -26.80 6.93
CA ALA A 18 2.97 -25.71 6.06
C ALA A 18 2.68 -24.41 6.82
N LEU A 19 3.72 -23.69 7.15
CA LEU A 19 3.60 -22.31 7.60
C LEU A 19 2.93 -21.61 6.43
N LYS A 20 1.60 -21.48 6.49
CA LYS A 20 0.85 -20.70 5.49
C LYS A 20 1.42 -19.30 5.62
N ALA A 21 2.30 -18.94 4.69
CA ALA A 21 2.86 -17.60 4.67
C ALA A 21 1.66 -16.66 4.72
N LYS A 22 1.60 -15.80 5.72
CA LYS A 22 0.57 -14.76 5.80
C LYS A 22 0.66 -13.99 4.48
N GLU A 23 -0.37 -14.07 3.66
CA GLU A 23 -0.41 -13.29 2.45
C GLU A 23 -0.35 -11.82 2.87
N ASN A 24 0.59 -11.08 2.28
CA ASN A 24 0.74 -9.65 2.54
C ASN A 24 -0.34 -8.91 1.73
N ILE A 25 -1.59 -9.02 2.17
CA ILE A 25 -2.76 -8.44 1.52
C ILE A 25 -3.26 -7.27 2.35
N MET A 26 -3.50 -6.16 1.69
CA MET A 26 -4.16 -4.97 2.23
C MET A 26 -5.47 -4.76 1.47
N ILE A 27 -6.54 -4.42 2.19
CA ILE A 27 -7.82 -4.02 1.61
C ILE A 27 -7.95 -2.50 1.74
N LEU A 28 -8.09 -1.82 0.62
CA LEU A 28 -8.43 -0.42 0.54
C LEU A 28 -9.94 -0.31 0.27
N LYS A 29 -10.70 0.12 1.28
CA LYS A 29 -12.15 0.28 1.18
C LYS A 29 -12.48 1.63 0.58
N LEU A 30 -13.05 1.63 -0.60
CA LEU A 30 -13.57 2.80 -1.28
C LEU A 30 -15.09 2.86 -1.18
N LYS A 31 -15.68 4.00 -1.52
CA LYS A 31 -17.14 4.18 -1.51
C LYS A 31 -17.88 3.15 -2.36
N ASP A 32 -17.30 2.79 -3.51
CA ASP A 32 -17.96 1.97 -4.52
C ASP A 32 -17.56 0.48 -4.43
N GLY A 33 -16.57 0.13 -3.59
CA GLY A 33 -16.14 -1.25 -3.35
C GLY A 33 -14.74 -1.39 -2.80
N ASP A 34 -14.37 -2.60 -2.49
CA ASP A 34 -13.08 -2.97 -1.91
C ASP A 34 -12.02 -3.20 -2.98
N VAL A 35 -10.84 -2.66 -2.75
CA VAL A 35 -9.65 -2.87 -3.60
C VAL A 35 -8.68 -3.78 -2.86
N LYS A 36 -8.45 -4.97 -3.42
CA LYS A 36 -7.51 -5.94 -2.85
C LYS A 36 -6.11 -5.70 -3.39
N ILE A 37 -5.16 -5.49 -2.51
CA ILE A 37 -3.79 -5.10 -2.83
C ILE A 37 -2.82 -6.13 -2.26
N LYS A 38 -1.91 -6.63 -3.10
CA LYS A 38 -0.75 -7.40 -2.66
C LYS A 38 0.40 -6.46 -2.36
N LEU A 39 0.98 -6.59 -1.16
CA LEU A 39 2.18 -5.86 -0.74
C LEU A 39 3.45 -6.68 -1.01
N PHE A 40 4.56 -6.00 -1.26
CA PHE A 40 5.85 -6.59 -1.66
C PHE A 40 6.96 -6.33 -0.62
N PRO A 41 6.89 -6.93 0.59
CA PRO A 41 7.90 -6.70 1.64
C PRO A 41 9.31 -7.20 1.26
N ASP A 42 9.42 -8.11 0.28
CA ASP A 42 10.72 -8.63 -0.16
C ASP A 42 11.54 -7.59 -0.95
N VAL A 43 10.87 -6.60 -1.59
CA VAL A 43 11.54 -5.57 -2.42
C VAL A 43 11.46 -4.18 -1.82
N ALA A 44 10.51 -3.93 -0.90
CA ALA A 44 10.33 -2.64 -0.24
C ALA A 44 9.92 -2.82 1.24
N PRO A 45 10.78 -3.48 2.06
CA PRO A 45 10.42 -3.87 3.43
C PRO A 45 10.05 -2.69 4.34
N ASN A 46 10.79 -1.58 4.27
CA ASN A 46 10.54 -0.43 5.13
C ASN A 46 9.28 0.35 4.70
N HIS A 47 9.03 0.43 3.39
CA HIS A 47 7.84 1.08 2.86
C HIS A 47 6.58 0.26 3.16
N VAL A 48 6.61 -1.06 2.96
CA VAL A 48 5.51 -1.96 3.33
C VAL A 48 5.23 -1.87 4.82
N LYS A 49 6.29 -1.91 5.67
CA LYS A 49 6.13 -1.77 7.12
C LYS A 49 5.44 -0.45 7.48
N ARG A 50 5.85 0.69 6.89
CA ARG A 50 5.25 1.99 7.14
C ARG A 50 3.78 2.04 6.76
N ILE A 51 3.43 1.59 5.56
CA ILE A 51 2.05 1.56 5.07
C ILE A 51 1.19 0.67 5.98
N THR A 52 1.70 -0.50 6.35
CA THR A 52 1.04 -1.44 7.28
C THR A 52 0.80 -0.82 8.65
N GLU A 53 1.82 -0.19 9.24
CA GLU A 53 1.74 0.46 10.56
C GLU A 53 0.70 1.59 10.58
N LEU A 54 0.64 2.41 9.52
CA LEU A 54 -0.34 3.48 9.41
C LEU A 54 -1.75 2.95 9.16
N ALA A 55 -1.90 1.88 8.38
CA ALA A 55 -3.18 1.21 8.15
C ALA A 55 -3.71 0.57 9.44
N ASP A 56 -2.89 -0.23 10.13
CA ASP A 56 -3.26 -0.91 11.39
C ASP A 56 -3.65 0.09 12.51
N SER A 57 -3.05 1.27 12.48
CA SER A 57 -3.37 2.33 13.45
C SER A 57 -4.55 3.22 13.04
N GLY A 58 -5.23 2.93 11.92
CA GLY A 58 -6.36 3.69 11.40
C GLY A 58 -5.99 5.10 10.89
N LYS A 59 -4.71 5.37 10.67
CA LYS A 59 -4.26 6.71 10.21
C LYS A 59 -4.71 7.03 8.78
N TYR A 60 -5.00 6.03 7.98
CA TYR A 60 -5.53 6.21 6.62
C TYR A 60 -7.06 6.32 6.56
N ASP A 61 -7.77 6.08 7.66
CA ASP A 61 -9.22 6.22 7.70
C ASP A 61 -9.63 7.66 7.40
N GLY A 62 -10.49 7.83 6.39
CA GLY A 62 -10.95 9.14 5.96
C GLY A 62 -9.95 10.00 5.17
N VAL A 63 -8.77 9.46 4.82
CA VAL A 63 -7.78 10.18 4.02
C VAL A 63 -8.20 10.22 2.55
N VAL A 64 -8.30 11.43 1.99
CA VAL A 64 -8.80 11.65 0.63
C VAL A 64 -7.75 11.38 -0.45
N PHE A 65 -8.20 11.06 -1.66
CA PHE A 65 -7.37 11.17 -2.86
C PHE A 65 -7.28 12.65 -3.23
N HIS A 66 -6.14 13.26 -2.97
CA HIS A 66 -5.94 14.70 -3.13
C HIS A 66 -5.35 15.09 -4.51
N ARG A 67 -4.89 14.09 -5.28
CA ARG A 67 -4.37 14.34 -6.63
C ARG A 67 -4.71 13.14 -7.53
N VAL A 68 -5.56 13.40 -8.53
CA VAL A 68 -5.94 12.42 -9.54
C VAL A 68 -5.65 13.00 -10.91
N ILE A 69 -4.90 12.27 -11.72
CA ILE A 69 -4.57 12.64 -13.10
C ILE A 69 -5.01 11.49 -14.00
N ASP A 70 -5.99 11.77 -14.84
CA ASP A 70 -6.54 10.78 -15.76
C ASP A 70 -5.46 10.13 -16.64
N GLY A 71 -5.56 8.82 -16.82
CA GLY A 71 -4.57 8.03 -17.56
C GLY A 71 -3.20 7.90 -16.90
N PHE A 72 -2.96 8.59 -15.76
CA PHE A 72 -1.68 8.54 -15.05
C PHE A 72 -1.79 7.86 -13.70
N MET A 73 -2.33 8.52 -12.67
CA MET A 73 -2.39 7.95 -11.32
C MET A 73 -3.41 8.66 -10.41
N ALA A 74 -3.79 7.98 -9.33
CA ALA A 74 -4.49 8.54 -8.17
C ALA A 74 -3.58 8.52 -6.95
N GLN A 75 -3.34 9.68 -6.30
CA GLN A 75 -2.48 9.86 -5.14
C GLN A 75 -3.28 10.18 -3.89
N THR A 76 -2.91 9.53 -2.78
CA THR A 76 -3.53 9.62 -1.46
C THR A 76 -2.47 9.51 -0.35
N GLY A 77 -2.91 9.36 0.90
CA GLY A 77 -2.04 9.04 2.03
C GLY A 77 -1.47 10.25 2.77
N ASP A 78 -1.96 11.47 2.54
CA ASP A 78 -1.65 12.61 3.41
C ASP A 78 -2.47 12.52 4.70
N VAL A 79 -1.90 11.90 5.71
CA VAL A 79 -2.56 11.69 7.01
C VAL A 79 -2.64 12.95 7.87
N GLN A 80 -1.90 14.01 7.52
CA GLN A 80 -1.85 15.25 8.27
C GLN A 80 -2.94 16.24 7.83
N PHE A 81 -3.02 16.53 6.53
CA PHE A 81 -3.94 17.54 5.99
C PHE A 81 -5.04 16.93 5.12
N GLY A 82 -4.87 15.71 4.66
CA GLY A 82 -5.82 15.01 3.80
C GLY A 82 -6.83 14.12 4.53
N ASN A 83 -6.76 14.02 5.86
CA ASN A 83 -7.70 13.21 6.65
C ASN A 83 -8.96 14.01 6.96
N SER A 84 -10.07 13.71 6.26
CA SER A 84 -11.36 14.42 6.40
C SER A 84 -12.06 14.20 7.74
N LEU A 85 -11.61 13.22 8.54
CA LEU A 85 -12.11 12.97 9.90
C LEU A 85 -11.30 13.73 10.97
N SER A 86 -10.23 14.41 10.58
CA SER A 86 -9.34 15.14 11.48
C SER A 86 -9.68 16.63 11.54
N ASP A 87 -9.53 17.24 12.72
CA ASP A 87 -9.62 18.69 12.92
C ASP A 87 -8.58 19.48 12.09
N ASN A 88 -7.49 18.81 11.67
CA ASN A 88 -6.45 19.39 10.81
C ASN A 88 -6.77 19.31 9.31
N PHE A 89 -7.93 18.74 8.93
CA PHE A 89 -8.29 18.60 7.52
C PHE A 89 -8.26 19.95 6.79
N ASN A 90 -7.46 20.00 5.74
CA ASN A 90 -7.33 21.20 4.93
C ASN A 90 -7.07 20.83 3.46
N LEU A 91 -8.12 20.87 2.66
CA LEU A 91 -8.05 20.45 1.25
C LEU A 91 -7.04 21.26 0.43
N SER A 92 -6.83 22.55 0.76
CA SER A 92 -5.83 23.39 0.05
C SER A 92 -4.37 23.01 0.40
N ARG A 93 -4.17 22.24 1.45
CA ARG A 93 -2.85 21.72 1.90
C ARG A 93 -2.72 20.22 1.70
N ALA A 94 -3.79 19.52 1.37
CA ALA A 94 -3.76 18.09 1.14
C ALA A 94 -2.75 17.74 0.04
N GLY A 95 -1.85 16.81 0.35
CA GLY A 95 -0.70 16.46 -0.47
C GLY A 95 0.62 17.11 -0.02
N MET A 96 0.58 18.05 0.95
CA MET A 96 1.79 18.70 1.48
C MET A 96 2.27 18.09 2.81
N GLY A 97 1.45 17.24 3.43
CA GLY A 97 1.72 16.64 4.74
C GLY A 97 2.20 15.19 4.67
N GLY A 98 2.40 14.62 5.85
CA GLY A 98 2.82 13.23 6.04
C GLY A 98 2.45 12.76 7.45
N SER A 99 3.03 11.64 7.88
CA SER A 99 2.95 11.18 9.26
C SER A 99 4.04 11.82 10.13
N ASP A 100 3.88 11.73 11.46
CA ASP A 100 4.88 12.19 12.43
C ASP A 100 6.14 11.27 12.48
N LEU A 101 6.14 10.19 11.70
CA LEU A 101 7.27 9.26 11.62
C LEU A 101 8.37 9.81 10.70
N PRO A 102 9.65 9.42 10.89
CA PRO A 102 10.75 9.85 10.03
C PRO A 102 10.53 9.45 8.56
N ASP A 103 11.06 10.25 7.65
CA ASP A 103 11.08 9.93 6.24
C ASP A 103 11.82 8.61 5.96
N LEU A 104 11.43 7.93 4.89
CA LEU A 104 11.98 6.66 4.48
C LEU A 104 13.07 6.87 3.42
N LYS A 105 14.14 6.08 3.56
CA LYS A 105 15.14 5.93 2.51
C LYS A 105 14.50 5.18 1.33
N GLU A 106 14.91 5.52 0.10
CA GLU A 106 14.45 4.86 -1.11
C GLU A 106 14.70 3.34 -1.09
N GLU A 107 13.77 2.58 -1.63
CA GLU A 107 13.86 1.14 -1.90
C GLU A 107 13.51 0.90 -3.37
N PHE A 108 14.23 1.60 -4.28
CA PHE A 108 14.01 1.46 -5.72
C PHE A 108 14.29 0.04 -6.17
N ASN A 109 13.41 -0.49 -7.01
CA ASN A 109 13.47 -1.86 -7.50
C ASN A 109 13.11 -1.92 -8.98
N ASP A 110 13.20 -3.12 -9.57
CA ASP A 110 13.01 -3.35 -11.00
C ASP A 110 11.55 -3.62 -11.39
N LEU A 111 10.61 -3.54 -10.45
CA LEU A 111 9.19 -3.73 -10.74
C LEU A 111 8.67 -2.54 -11.57
N PRO A 112 7.96 -2.80 -12.69
CA PRO A 112 7.49 -1.73 -13.56
C PRO A 112 6.27 -1.02 -12.97
N HIS A 113 6.16 0.27 -13.29
CA HIS A 113 4.95 1.05 -13.03
C HIS A 113 3.92 0.79 -14.12
N GLU A 114 3.08 -0.20 -13.91
CA GLU A 114 1.97 -0.59 -14.78
C GLU A 114 0.62 -0.26 -14.12
N ARG A 115 -0.49 -0.45 -14.87
CA ARG A 115 -1.83 -0.32 -14.29
C ARG A 115 -1.97 -1.12 -13.00
N GLY A 116 -2.44 -0.47 -11.92
CA GLY A 116 -2.63 -1.04 -10.59
C GLY A 116 -1.35 -1.16 -9.76
N THR A 117 -0.19 -0.70 -10.22
CA THR A 117 1.02 -0.63 -9.39
C THR A 117 0.87 0.44 -8.32
N LEU A 118 1.21 0.08 -7.05
CA LEU A 118 1.32 1.02 -5.94
C LEU A 118 2.77 1.44 -5.77
N SER A 119 2.99 2.74 -5.69
CA SER A 119 4.32 3.31 -5.50
C SER A 119 4.30 4.50 -4.54
N MET A 120 5.40 4.69 -3.79
CA MET A 120 5.48 5.75 -2.79
C MET A 120 5.64 7.13 -3.43
N ALA A 121 4.83 8.07 -2.99
CA ALA A 121 5.04 9.48 -3.32
C ALA A 121 6.18 10.06 -2.48
N ARG A 122 6.89 11.04 -3.04
CA ARG A 122 8.01 11.74 -2.42
C ARG A 122 8.21 13.14 -2.99
N SER A 123 9.01 13.94 -2.31
CA SER A 123 9.48 15.22 -2.84
C SER A 123 10.62 15.02 -3.86
N SER A 124 11.35 16.05 -4.20
CA SER A 124 12.55 15.95 -5.06
C SER A 124 13.66 15.09 -4.45
N ASN A 125 13.75 15.03 -3.11
CA ASN A 125 14.69 14.16 -2.41
C ASN A 125 14.21 12.70 -2.48
N PRO A 126 15.01 11.75 -3.03
CA PRO A 126 14.65 10.33 -3.06
C PRO A 126 14.33 9.73 -1.68
N ASN A 127 14.95 10.24 -0.63
CA ASN A 127 14.80 9.79 0.75
C ASN A 127 13.74 10.60 1.53
N SER A 128 12.66 11.02 0.89
CA SER A 128 11.58 11.81 1.51
C SER A 128 10.20 11.16 1.41
N ALA A 129 10.13 9.88 1.11
CA ALA A 129 8.88 9.15 1.20
C ALA A 129 8.44 9.05 2.66
N ASN A 130 7.13 9.16 2.91
CA ASN A 130 6.62 9.14 4.29
C ASN A 130 5.34 8.30 4.42
N SER A 131 4.17 8.85 4.12
CA SER A 131 2.86 8.18 4.20
C SER A 131 2.11 8.19 2.87
N GLN A 132 2.44 9.11 1.97
CA GLN A 132 1.72 9.27 0.72
C GLN A 132 2.15 8.24 -0.33
N PHE A 133 1.18 7.75 -1.10
CA PHE A 133 1.41 6.82 -2.20
C PHE A 133 0.43 7.07 -3.34
N PHE A 134 0.68 6.46 -4.47
CA PHE A 134 -0.20 6.54 -5.64
C PHE A 134 -0.43 5.16 -6.26
N ILE A 135 -1.55 5.05 -6.98
CA ILE A 135 -1.95 3.87 -7.78
C ILE A 135 -1.95 4.28 -9.24
N CYS A 136 -1.21 3.58 -10.08
CA CYS A 136 -1.11 3.87 -11.51
C CYS A 136 -2.38 3.43 -12.25
N PHE A 137 -2.91 4.28 -13.12
CA PHE A 137 -4.01 3.94 -14.04
C PHE A 137 -3.54 3.20 -15.30
N GLY A 138 -2.28 3.38 -15.67
CA GLY A 138 -1.67 2.76 -16.85
C GLY A 138 -0.14 2.68 -16.73
N PRO A 139 0.57 2.24 -17.78
CA PRO A 139 2.01 2.19 -17.79
C PRO A 139 2.65 3.56 -17.69
N THR A 140 3.60 3.72 -16.75
CA THR A 140 4.33 4.98 -16.51
C THR A 140 5.84 4.71 -16.38
N PRO A 141 6.50 4.22 -17.45
CA PRO A 141 7.87 3.72 -17.40
C PRO A 141 8.90 4.80 -17.02
N HIS A 142 8.57 6.08 -17.14
CA HIS A 142 9.43 7.18 -16.69
C HIS A 142 9.59 7.24 -15.15
N LEU A 143 8.78 6.49 -14.39
CA LEU A 143 8.89 6.37 -12.93
C LEU A 143 9.73 5.15 -12.50
N ASP A 144 10.01 4.22 -13.41
CA ASP A 144 10.74 2.99 -13.11
C ASP A 144 12.13 3.31 -12.53
N ARG A 145 12.49 2.60 -11.45
CA ARG A 145 13.74 2.79 -10.70
C ARG A 145 13.95 4.20 -10.13
N GLN A 146 12.92 5.05 -10.14
CA GLN A 146 12.94 6.40 -9.57
C GLN A 146 11.94 6.57 -8.43
N TYR A 147 10.98 5.65 -8.31
CA TYR A 147 10.01 5.58 -7.22
C TYR A 147 9.96 4.16 -6.69
N THR A 148 9.70 4.03 -5.38
CA THR A 148 9.64 2.73 -4.72
C THR A 148 8.30 2.06 -4.95
N VAL A 149 8.28 1.02 -5.80
CA VAL A 149 7.11 0.13 -5.94
C VAL A 149 7.03 -0.77 -4.72
N PHE A 150 5.88 -0.80 -4.05
CA PHE A 150 5.68 -1.59 -2.83
C PHE A 150 4.44 -2.50 -2.86
N GLY A 151 3.64 -2.46 -3.92
CA GLY A 151 2.44 -3.28 -4.04
C GLY A 151 1.79 -3.26 -5.41
N LYS A 152 0.74 -4.08 -5.56
CA LYS A 152 -0.06 -4.20 -6.77
C LYS A 152 -1.51 -4.48 -6.43
N VAL A 153 -2.44 -3.80 -7.08
CA VAL A 153 -3.87 -4.13 -7.05
C VAL A 153 -4.08 -5.50 -7.72
N LEU A 154 -4.75 -6.40 -7.02
CA LEU A 154 -5.16 -7.71 -7.51
C LEU A 154 -6.60 -7.70 -8.03
N GLU A 155 -7.49 -7.01 -7.31
CA GLU A 155 -8.94 -6.95 -7.59
C GLU A 155 -9.46 -5.55 -7.23
N GLY A 156 -10.51 -5.08 -7.90
CA GLY A 156 -11.18 -3.82 -7.58
C GLY A 156 -10.54 -2.58 -8.23
N MET A 157 -9.72 -2.73 -9.27
CA MET A 157 -9.11 -1.58 -9.96
C MET A 157 -10.18 -0.69 -10.63
N GLU A 158 -11.34 -1.24 -10.97
CA GLU A 158 -12.50 -0.51 -11.46
C GLU A 158 -13.03 0.51 -10.46
N PHE A 159 -12.91 0.25 -9.16
CA PHE A 159 -13.28 1.20 -8.11
C PHE A 159 -12.26 2.33 -7.96
N VAL A 160 -10.97 2.05 -8.25
CA VAL A 160 -9.95 3.10 -8.31
C VAL A 160 -10.18 4.02 -9.50
N ASP A 161 -10.67 3.48 -10.64
CA ASP A 161 -10.99 4.30 -11.82
C ASP A 161 -12.12 5.29 -11.55
N THR A 162 -13.03 5.01 -10.61
CA THR A 162 -14.11 5.92 -10.23
C THR A 162 -13.67 7.06 -9.31
N VAL A 163 -12.45 6.96 -8.73
CA VAL A 163 -11.91 8.01 -7.87
C VAL A 163 -11.67 9.26 -8.72
N SER A 164 -12.41 10.30 -8.46
CA SER A 164 -12.27 11.57 -9.15
C SER A 164 -11.81 12.68 -8.20
N TYR A 165 -11.26 13.73 -8.77
CA TYR A 165 -10.80 14.91 -8.03
C TYR A 165 -11.90 15.58 -7.19
N THR A 166 -13.17 15.33 -7.50
CA THR A 166 -14.33 15.97 -6.87
C THR A 166 -14.99 15.12 -5.78
N HIS A 167 -14.57 13.87 -5.62
CA HIS A 167 -15.16 12.98 -4.61
C HIS A 167 -14.20 12.78 -3.47
N LEU A 168 -14.57 13.29 -2.30
CA LEU A 168 -14.01 12.90 -1.01
C LEU A 168 -14.37 11.42 -0.81
N THR A 169 -13.61 10.51 -1.43
CA THR A 169 -13.71 9.10 -1.09
C THR A 169 -13.01 8.93 0.24
N LEU A 170 -13.71 8.38 1.21
CA LEU A 170 -13.20 8.09 2.54
C LEU A 170 -12.69 6.65 2.55
N PRO A 171 -11.42 6.38 2.17
CA PRO A 171 -10.90 5.03 2.22
C PRO A 171 -10.63 4.62 3.67
N THR A 172 -10.94 3.38 3.98
CA THR A 172 -10.44 2.67 5.16
C THR A 172 -9.51 1.58 4.67
N MET A 173 -8.38 1.36 5.33
CA MET A 173 -7.42 0.31 4.96
C MET A 173 -7.37 -0.75 6.05
N GLU A 174 -7.49 -2.01 5.66
CA GLU A 174 -7.37 -3.18 6.54
C GLU A 174 -6.33 -4.15 6.00
N LEU A 175 -5.56 -4.76 6.90
CA LEU A 175 -4.67 -5.89 6.60
C LEU A 175 -5.39 -7.22 6.83
N VAL A 176 -5.22 -8.13 5.91
CA VAL A 176 -5.84 -9.46 5.94
C VAL A 176 -4.80 -10.56 6.01
#